data_c126f8f750f6a79334defd732962de17
#
_entry.id   c126f8f750f6a79334defd732962de17
#
_cell.length_a   1.000
_cell.length_b   1.000
_cell.length_c   1.000
_cell.angle_alpha   90.00
_cell.angle_beta   90.00
_cell.angle_gamma   90.00
#
_symmetry.space_group_name_H-M   'P 1'
#
loop_
_entity.id
_entity.type
_entity.pdbx_description
1 polymer ?
#
loop_
_entity_poly.entity_id
_entity_poly.type
_entity_poly.pdbx_seq_one_letter_code
_entity_poly.pdbx_strand_id
1 'polypeptide(L)'
;MLTLDHISKTFNPGTINEKRALDGLSLHLKPGDFVTVIGGNGAGKSTMLNAVAGVWPVDDGRIILDGVDVTAMPEFHRAQYIGRVFQDPMMGTAANMQIEENLALAARRGKKRTLRWGVTNAEREEYHERLKTLGLGLEDRMTAKVGLLSGGQRQALTLLMASLQKPKLLLLDEHTAALDPATAAKVLELSDRIVRENELTAMMITHNMKDAIVHGNRLIMMNEGRIILDIEGEEKQKLTKRDLLDKFAEVAGAQVESDEVLLS
;
A
#
# COMPACT_ATOMS: atom_id res chain seq x y z
N MET A 1 5.19 -15.12 -5.37
CA MET A 1 5.65 -13.95 -4.61
C MET A 1 4.81 -13.76 -3.34
N LEU A 2 3.57 -13.25 -3.39
CA LEU A 2 2.63 -13.29 -2.27
C LEU A 2 1.57 -14.34 -2.54
N THR A 3 1.28 -15.20 -1.55
CA THR A 3 0.15 -16.14 -1.59
C THR A 3 -0.64 -15.99 -0.30
N LEU A 4 -1.92 -15.68 -0.45
CA LEU A 4 -2.92 -15.77 0.60
C LEU A 4 -3.72 -17.04 0.34
N ASP A 5 -3.74 -17.95 1.29
CA ASP A 5 -4.38 -19.26 1.14
C ASP A 5 -5.50 -19.38 2.18
N HIS A 6 -6.75 -19.19 1.73
CA HIS A 6 -7.98 -19.29 2.52
C HIS A 6 -7.95 -18.49 3.83
N ILE A 7 -7.37 -17.28 3.83
CA ILE A 7 -7.26 -16.48 5.05
C ILE A 7 -8.63 -15.98 5.51
N SER A 8 -8.88 -16.10 6.81
CA SER A 8 -10.09 -15.60 7.45
C SER A 8 -9.77 -14.71 8.65
N LYS A 9 -10.62 -13.71 8.89
CA LYS A 9 -10.51 -12.80 10.04
C LYS A 9 -11.86 -12.35 10.52
N THR A 10 -12.14 -12.61 11.80
CA THR A 10 -13.35 -12.16 12.49
C THR A 10 -12.97 -11.22 13.63
N PHE A 11 -13.59 -10.06 13.69
CA PHE A 11 -13.45 -9.13 14.80
C PHE A 11 -14.59 -9.35 15.80
N ASN A 12 -14.28 -9.22 17.10
CA ASN A 12 -15.22 -9.34 18.21
C ASN A 12 -16.07 -10.64 18.19
N PRO A 13 -15.46 -11.83 18.02
CA PRO A 13 -16.22 -13.07 17.89
C PRO A 13 -17.08 -13.33 19.12
N GLY A 14 -18.31 -13.82 18.91
CA GLY A 14 -19.27 -14.13 19.98
C GLY A 14 -19.94 -12.92 20.62
N THR A 15 -19.78 -11.72 20.06
CA THR A 15 -20.45 -10.50 20.55
C THR A 15 -21.44 -9.96 19.51
N ILE A 16 -22.31 -9.02 19.95
CA ILE A 16 -23.24 -8.32 19.05
C ILE A 16 -22.53 -7.50 17.95
N ASN A 17 -21.24 -7.23 18.12
CA ASN A 17 -20.41 -6.50 17.17
C ASN A 17 -19.49 -7.45 16.37
N GLU A 18 -19.82 -8.74 16.33
CA GLU A 18 -19.07 -9.69 15.53
C GLU A 18 -19.11 -9.31 14.06
N LYS A 19 -17.92 -9.23 13.44
CA LYS A 19 -17.80 -8.95 12.02
C LYS A 19 -16.74 -9.85 11.39
N ARG A 20 -17.15 -10.70 10.48
CA ARG A 20 -16.25 -11.46 9.61
C ARG A 20 -15.76 -10.54 8.51
N ALA A 21 -14.52 -10.09 8.63
CA ALA A 21 -13.93 -9.10 7.74
C ALA A 21 -13.15 -9.72 6.58
N LEU A 22 -12.65 -10.96 6.73
CA LEU A 22 -12.12 -11.81 5.66
C LEU A 22 -12.75 -13.19 5.77
N ASP A 23 -13.16 -13.75 4.64
CA ASP A 23 -13.91 -15.00 4.58
C ASP A 23 -13.31 -15.97 3.57
N GLY A 24 -12.30 -16.74 3.99
CA GLY A 24 -11.63 -17.73 3.15
C GLY A 24 -10.94 -17.12 1.94
N LEU A 25 -10.42 -15.90 2.06
CA LEU A 25 -9.84 -15.15 0.95
C LEU A 25 -8.56 -15.80 0.46
N SER A 26 -8.51 -16.09 -0.84
CA SER A 26 -7.34 -16.62 -1.53
C SER A 26 -6.89 -15.66 -2.62
N LEU A 27 -5.57 -15.40 -2.69
CA LEU A 27 -4.97 -14.51 -3.68
C LEU A 27 -3.54 -14.93 -3.95
N HIS A 28 -3.13 -14.91 -5.21
CA HIS A 28 -1.74 -15.10 -5.60
C HIS A 28 -1.24 -13.94 -6.45
N LEU A 29 -0.15 -13.28 -6.00
CA LEU A 29 0.56 -12.26 -6.78
C LEU A 29 1.85 -12.85 -7.33
N LYS A 30 2.10 -12.59 -8.62
CA LYS A 30 3.37 -12.89 -9.30
C LYS A 30 4.41 -11.81 -8.98
N PRO A 31 5.73 -12.09 -9.11
CA PRO A 31 6.74 -11.03 -9.08
C PRO A 31 6.44 -9.98 -10.15
N GLY A 32 6.52 -8.69 -9.77
CA GLY A 32 6.25 -7.56 -10.66
C GLY A 32 4.77 -7.21 -10.85
N ASP A 33 3.83 -7.93 -10.22
CA ASP A 33 2.43 -7.51 -10.22
C ASP A 33 2.26 -6.19 -9.48
N PHE A 34 1.61 -5.24 -10.13
CA PHE A 34 1.08 -4.06 -9.48
C PHE A 34 -0.45 -4.13 -9.47
N VAL A 35 -0.99 -4.51 -8.33
CA VAL A 35 -2.41 -4.80 -8.16
C VAL A 35 -3.13 -3.63 -7.51
N THR A 36 -4.19 -3.16 -8.14
CA THR A 36 -5.14 -2.21 -7.55
C THR A 36 -6.30 -2.95 -6.91
N VAL A 37 -6.68 -2.55 -5.69
CA VAL A 37 -7.75 -3.18 -4.90
C VAL A 37 -8.83 -2.14 -4.62
N ILE A 38 -10.05 -2.43 -5.08
CA ILE A 38 -11.24 -1.61 -4.88
C ILE A 38 -12.34 -2.40 -4.14
N GLY A 39 -13.40 -1.71 -3.75
CA GLY A 39 -14.56 -2.30 -3.08
C GLY A 39 -15.20 -1.28 -2.12
N GLY A 40 -16.42 -1.52 -1.72
CA GLY A 40 -17.16 -0.67 -0.79
C GLY A 40 -16.54 -0.56 0.60
N ASN A 41 -17.11 0.31 1.44
CA ASN A 41 -16.69 0.42 2.84
C ASN A 41 -17.02 -0.89 3.57
N GLY A 42 -16.05 -1.39 4.32
CA GLY A 42 -16.21 -2.66 5.03
C GLY A 42 -16.03 -3.92 4.17
N ALA A 43 -15.66 -3.80 2.89
CA ALA A 43 -15.39 -4.94 2.00
C ALA A 43 -14.19 -5.82 2.43
N GLY A 44 -13.39 -5.39 3.41
CA GLY A 44 -12.25 -6.16 3.91
C GLY A 44 -10.88 -5.71 3.37
N LYS A 45 -10.82 -4.70 2.50
CA LYS A 45 -9.57 -4.21 1.85
C LYS A 45 -8.45 -3.92 2.85
N SER A 46 -8.71 -3.00 3.78
CA SER A 46 -7.72 -2.62 4.81
C SER A 46 -7.43 -3.76 5.78
N THR A 47 -8.41 -4.66 6.03
CA THR A 47 -8.18 -5.87 6.83
C THR A 47 -7.21 -6.82 6.13
N MET A 48 -7.40 -7.06 4.84
CA MET A 48 -6.47 -7.87 4.03
C MET A 48 -5.06 -7.27 4.04
N LEU A 49 -4.93 -5.96 3.79
CA LEU A 49 -3.63 -5.28 3.78
C LEU A 49 -2.95 -5.36 5.16
N ASN A 50 -3.69 -5.13 6.24
CA ASN A 50 -3.17 -5.23 7.61
C ASN A 50 -2.82 -6.68 8.01
N ALA A 51 -3.56 -7.68 7.52
CA ALA A 51 -3.21 -9.10 7.70
C ALA A 51 -1.89 -9.43 6.99
N VAL A 52 -1.71 -8.97 5.75
CA VAL A 52 -0.46 -9.12 4.99
C VAL A 52 0.70 -8.41 5.69
N ALA A 53 0.48 -7.19 6.18
CA ALA A 53 1.50 -6.43 6.92
C ALA A 53 1.86 -7.05 8.29
N GLY A 54 0.99 -7.92 8.86
CA GLY A 54 1.18 -8.54 10.17
C GLY A 54 0.71 -7.70 11.35
N VAL A 55 -0.10 -6.67 11.10
CA VAL A 55 -0.74 -5.85 12.13
C VAL A 55 -1.82 -6.66 12.85
N TRP A 56 -2.63 -7.40 12.07
CA TRP A 56 -3.65 -8.28 12.60
C TRP A 56 -3.36 -9.73 12.21
N PRO A 57 -3.30 -10.65 13.19
CA PRO A 57 -3.20 -12.07 12.89
C PRO A 57 -4.50 -12.55 12.22
N VAL A 58 -4.36 -13.44 11.24
CA VAL A 58 -5.50 -14.16 10.67
C VAL A 58 -5.96 -15.25 11.64
N ASP A 59 -7.24 -15.59 11.59
CA ASP A 59 -7.81 -16.62 12.45
C ASP A 59 -7.67 -18.01 11.81
N ASP A 60 -7.61 -18.07 10.46
CA ASP A 60 -7.40 -19.28 9.68
C ASP A 60 -6.67 -18.95 8.36
N GLY A 61 -6.11 -19.99 7.72
CA GLY A 61 -5.38 -19.86 6.47
C GLY A 61 -3.90 -19.54 6.64
N ARG A 62 -3.23 -19.23 5.51
CA ARG A 62 -1.78 -18.97 5.49
C ARG A 62 -1.42 -17.77 4.63
N ILE A 63 -0.35 -17.09 5.01
CA ILE A 63 0.25 -15.98 4.26
C ILE A 63 1.71 -16.33 3.95
N ILE A 64 2.03 -16.50 2.66
CA ILE A 64 3.38 -16.83 2.21
C ILE A 64 3.91 -15.64 1.40
N LEU A 65 5.07 -15.12 1.78
CA LEU A 65 5.73 -14.00 1.11
C LEU A 65 7.14 -14.40 0.67
N ASP A 66 7.38 -14.41 -0.64
CA ASP A 66 8.64 -14.80 -1.27
C ASP A 66 9.14 -16.20 -0.81
N GLY A 67 8.21 -17.15 -0.68
CA GLY A 67 8.46 -18.52 -0.23
C GLY A 67 8.56 -18.70 1.29
N VAL A 68 8.46 -17.61 2.06
CA VAL A 68 8.50 -17.64 3.53
C VAL A 68 7.08 -17.61 4.08
N ASP A 69 6.72 -18.55 4.95
CA ASP A 69 5.48 -18.49 5.71
C ASP A 69 5.61 -17.39 6.79
N VAL A 70 4.84 -16.32 6.59
CA VAL A 70 4.82 -15.17 7.49
C VAL A 70 3.56 -15.13 8.36
N THR A 71 2.70 -16.14 8.32
CA THR A 71 1.38 -16.14 8.97
C THR A 71 1.45 -15.74 10.45
N ALA A 72 2.34 -16.33 11.22
CA ALA A 72 2.54 -16.02 12.64
C ALA A 72 3.64 -14.97 12.90
N MET A 73 4.27 -14.43 11.83
CA MET A 73 5.37 -13.48 11.96
C MET A 73 4.81 -12.09 12.33
N PRO A 74 5.29 -11.45 13.41
CA PRO A 74 4.84 -10.11 13.79
C PRO A 74 5.28 -9.04 12.79
N GLU A 75 4.56 -7.92 12.75
CA GLU A 75 4.75 -6.80 11.82
C GLU A 75 6.21 -6.33 11.71
N PHE A 76 6.90 -6.14 12.84
CA PHE A 76 8.28 -5.64 12.84
C PHE A 76 9.29 -6.60 12.19
N HIS A 77 9.01 -7.90 12.16
CA HIS A 77 9.82 -8.86 11.41
C HIS A 77 9.45 -8.88 9.92
N ARG A 78 8.14 -8.69 9.57
CA ARG A 78 7.72 -8.58 8.17
C ARG A 78 8.22 -7.29 7.51
N ALA A 79 8.53 -6.25 8.30
CA ALA A 79 9.05 -4.98 7.81
C ALA A 79 10.36 -5.10 7.00
N GLN A 80 11.11 -6.19 7.10
CA GLN A 80 12.27 -6.44 6.25
C GLN A 80 11.88 -6.80 4.80
N TYR A 81 10.67 -7.34 4.59
CA TYR A 81 10.14 -7.77 3.29
C TYR A 81 9.15 -6.77 2.70
N ILE A 82 8.45 -6.01 3.55
CA ILE A 82 7.32 -5.18 3.18
C ILE A 82 7.65 -3.70 3.35
N GLY A 83 7.47 -2.92 2.28
CA GLY A 83 7.35 -1.46 2.36
C GLY A 83 5.88 -1.09 2.52
N ARG A 84 5.58 -0.10 3.35
CA ARG A 84 4.21 0.37 3.55
C ARG A 84 4.12 1.88 3.48
N VAL A 85 3.13 2.37 2.75
CA VAL A 85 2.73 3.78 2.69
C VAL A 85 1.30 3.86 3.21
N PHE A 86 1.09 4.71 4.21
CA PHE A 86 -0.20 4.87 4.90
C PHE A 86 -1.04 5.95 4.24
N GLN A 87 -2.34 5.93 4.51
CA GLN A 87 -3.29 6.97 4.12
C GLN A 87 -2.88 8.33 4.73
N ASP A 88 -2.55 8.34 6.04
CA ASP A 88 -1.98 9.51 6.69
C ASP A 88 -0.44 9.47 6.61
N PRO A 89 0.18 10.40 5.85
CA PRO A 89 1.64 10.44 5.71
C PRO A 89 2.39 10.72 7.03
N MET A 90 1.68 11.18 8.06
CA MET A 90 2.26 11.35 9.41
C MET A 90 2.63 10.02 10.06
N MET A 91 1.87 8.97 9.78
CA MET A 91 2.11 7.64 10.37
C MET A 91 3.40 6.99 9.84
N GLY A 92 3.83 7.34 8.64
CA GLY A 92 5.05 6.82 8.01
C GLY A 92 6.33 7.59 8.33
N THR A 93 6.25 8.71 9.09
CA THR A 93 7.37 9.62 9.31
C THR A 93 7.52 10.06 10.76
N ALA A 94 8.75 10.36 11.17
CA ALA A 94 9.06 11.04 12.43
C ALA A 94 9.06 12.57 12.19
N ALA A 95 7.92 13.23 12.41
CA ALA A 95 7.69 14.63 12.06
C ALA A 95 8.71 15.61 12.66
N ASN A 96 9.23 15.33 13.86
CA ASN A 96 10.19 16.17 14.57
C ASN A 96 11.66 15.93 14.14
N MET A 97 11.91 14.89 13.35
CA MET A 97 13.22 14.56 12.81
C MET A 97 13.42 15.18 11.42
N GLN A 98 14.68 15.33 11.03
CA GLN A 98 15.08 15.84 9.72
C GLN A 98 14.72 14.84 8.61
N ILE A 99 14.68 15.31 7.34
CA ILE A 99 14.43 14.45 6.18
C ILE A 99 15.51 13.37 6.10
N GLU A 100 16.81 13.73 6.21
CA GLU A 100 17.92 12.78 6.13
C GLU A 100 17.88 11.74 7.27
N GLU A 101 17.42 12.11 8.47
CA GLU A 101 17.28 11.20 9.59
C GLU A 101 16.14 10.19 9.36
N ASN A 102 15.00 10.63 8.79
CA ASN A 102 13.91 9.74 8.39
C ASN A 102 14.36 8.73 7.32
N LEU A 103 15.12 9.20 6.30
CA LEU A 103 15.70 8.32 5.29
C LEU A 103 16.68 7.32 5.90
N ALA A 104 17.51 7.76 6.85
CA ALA A 104 18.45 6.89 7.55
C ALA A 104 17.75 5.79 8.36
N LEU A 105 16.62 6.10 9.02
CA LEU A 105 15.79 5.10 9.69
C LEU A 105 15.21 4.09 8.70
N ALA A 106 14.68 4.56 7.57
CA ALA A 106 14.15 3.70 6.51
C ALA A 106 15.23 2.80 5.89
N ALA A 107 16.43 3.35 5.63
CA ALA A 107 17.57 2.61 5.08
C ALA A 107 18.12 1.52 6.01
N ARG A 108 17.80 1.58 7.30
CA ARG A 108 18.22 0.60 8.32
C ARG A 108 17.13 -0.40 8.67
N ARG A 109 15.97 -0.33 8.03
CA ARG A 109 14.87 -1.28 8.22
C ARG A 109 15.35 -2.72 7.94
N GLY A 110 15.07 -3.65 8.86
CA GLY A 110 15.49 -5.04 8.74
C GLY A 110 16.98 -5.32 8.97
N LYS A 111 17.81 -4.30 9.17
CA LYS A 111 19.25 -4.47 9.41
C LYS A 111 19.56 -4.52 10.91
N LYS A 112 20.65 -5.22 11.29
CA LYS A 112 21.16 -5.21 12.65
C LYS A 112 21.56 -3.79 13.05
N ARG A 113 21.12 -3.34 14.22
CA ARG A 113 21.50 -2.04 14.78
C ARG A 113 22.90 -2.13 15.38
N THR A 114 23.71 -1.12 15.06
CA THR A 114 25.09 -0.98 15.59
C THR A 114 25.28 0.44 16.09
N LEU A 115 26.30 0.65 16.93
CA LEU A 115 26.72 2.00 17.36
C LEU A 115 27.46 2.67 16.20
N ARG A 116 26.74 3.36 15.33
CA ARG A 116 27.26 4.15 14.20
C ARG A 116 26.69 5.57 14.24
N TRP A 117 27.37 6.50 13.57
CA TRP A 117 26.84 7.84 13.33
C TRP A 117 25.46 7.77 12.67
N GLY A 118 24.59 8.71 13.03
CA GLY A 118 23.21 8.76 12.55
C GLY A 118 23.10 8.82 11.02
N VAL A 119 23.85 9.73 10.41
CA VAL A 119 23.96 9.88 8.94
C VAL A 119 25.42 10.16 8.59
N THR A 120 26.01 9.39 7.70
CA THR A 120 27.36 9.61 7.16
C THR A 120 27.30 10.53 5.94
N ASN A 121 28.45 11.10 5.54
CA ASN A 121 28.51 11.94 4.33
C ASN A 121 28.14 11.16 3.06
N ALA A 122 28.57 9.90 2.94
CA ALA A 122 28.21 9.05 1.81
C ALA A 122 26.69 8.75 1.77
N GLU A 123 26.07 8.48 2.93
CA GLU A 123 24.61 8.33 2.99
C GLU A 123 23.88 9.63 2.63
N ARG A 124 24.43 10.78 3.03
CA ARG A 124 23.85 12.10 2.69
C ARG A 124 23.87 12.37 1.19
N GLU A 125 24.95 12.03 0.51
CA GLU A 125 25.06 12.11 -0.95
C GLU A 125 24.08 11.18 -1.64
N GLU A 126 23.96 9.92 -1.18
CA GLU A 126 22.98 8.97 -1.69
C GLU A 126 21.55 9.50 -1.51
N TYR A 127 21.22 10.02 -0.33
CA TYR A 127 19.87 10.55 -0.04
C TYR A 127 19.57 11.79 -0.88
N HIS A 128 20.55 12.66 -1.11
CA HIS A 128 20.41 13.82 -2.00
C HIS A 128 19.99 13.37 -3.41
N GLU A 129 20.72 12.42 -4.03
CA GLU A 129 20.38 11.91 -5.35
C GLU A 129 19.02 11.20 -5.38
N ARG A 130 18.66 10.46 -4.34
CA ARG A 130 17.35 9.83 -4.22
C ARG A 130 16.21 10.85 -4.12
N LEU A 131 16.39 11.90 -3.32
CA LEU A 131 15.38 12.96 -3.16
C LEU A 131 15.21 13.76 -4.47
N LYS A 132 16.27 14.02 -5.19
CA LYS A 132 16.26 14.69 -6.50
C LYS A 132 15.34 13.99 -7.50
N THR A 133 15.26 12.65 -7.45
CA THR A 133 14.35 11.89 -8.33
C THR A 133 12.87 12.21 -8.08
N LEU A 134 12.51 12.74 -6.91
CA LEU A 134 11.14 13.15 -6.60
C LEU A 134 10.72 14.43 -7.33
N GLY A 135 11.67 15.32 -7.69
CA GLY A 135 11.41 16.60 -8.36
C GLY A 135 10.64 17.60 -7.50
N LEU A 136 10.85 17.58 -6.16
CA LEU A 136 10.10 18.38 -5.19
C LEU A 136 10.96 19.37 -4.41
N GLY A 137 12.25 19.49 -4.75
CA GLY A 137 13.23 20.37 -4.08
C GLY A 137 13.55 19.94 -2.64
N LEU A 138 13.35 18.67 -2.31
CA LEU A 138 13.63 18.14 -0.97
C LEU A 138 15.13 17.87 -0.77
N GLU A 139 15.86 17.65 -1.85
CA GLU A 139 17.31 17.49 -1.87
C GLU A 139 18.05 18.69 -1.26
N ASP A 140 17.54 19.90 -1.48
CA ASP A 140 18.12 21.15 -0.95
C ASP A 140 17.72 21.44 0.50
N ARG A 141 16.84 20.61 1.08
CA ARG A 141 16.24 20.82 2.40
C ARG A 141 16.37 19.62 3.34
N MET A 142 17.39 18.80 3.16
CA MET A 142 17.57 17.52 3.88
C MET A 142 17.61 17.66 5.41
N THR A 143 18.08 18.81 5.91
CA THR A 143 18.11 19.16 7.35
C THR A 143 16.80 19.77 7.88
N ALA A 144 15.82 20.02 7.00
CA ALA A 144 14.51 20.49 7.45
C ALA A 144 13.73 19.36 8.15
N LYS A 145 12.91 19.73 9.16
CA LYS A 145 12.03 18.78 9.83
C LYS A 145 10.91 18.33 8.89
N VAL A 146 10.61 17.04 8.89
CA VAL A 146 9.55 16.45 8.05
C VAL A 146 8.17 17.07 8.35
N GLY A 147 7.91 17.47 9.60
CA GLY A 147 6.68 18.15 9.98
C GLY A 147 6.41 19.48 9.25
N LEU A 148 7.44 20.10 8.62
CA LEU A 148 7.30 21.34 7.85
C LEU A 148 6.98 21.10 6.36
N LEU A 149 6.92 19.86 5.91
CA LEU A 149 6.61 19.49 4.54
C LEU A 149 5.11 19.61 4.27
N SER A 150 4.74 19.96 3.03
CA SER A 150 3.35 19.83 2.58
C SER A 150 2.91 18.35 2.58
N GLY A 151 1.60 18.10 2.54
CA GLY A 151 1.05 16.75 2.49
C GLY A 151 1.65 15.91 1.33
N GLY A 152 1.68 16.47 0.12
CA GLY A 152 2.24 15.81 -1.05
C GLY A 152 3.74 15.55 -0.95
N GLN A 153 4.51 16.53 -0.46
CA GLN A 153 5.94 16.34 -0.23
C GLN A 153 6.23 15.23 0.78
N ARG A 154 5.44 15.18 1.86
CA ARG A 154 5.57 14.14 2.88
C ARG A 154 5.17 12.78 2.34
N GLN A 155 4.10 12.71 1.53
CA GLN A 155 3.66 11.48 0.90
C GLN A 155 4.72 10.94 -0.09
N ALA A 156 5.30 11.80 -0.91
CA ALA A 156 6.40 11.42 -1.80
C ALA A 156 7.64 10.94 -1.01
N LEU A 157 7.95 11.59 0.11
CA LEU A 157 9.03 11.14 1.01
C LEU A 157 8.73 9.76 1.60
N THR A 158 7.50 9.52 2.10
CA THR A 158 7.09 8.20 2.62
C THR A 158 7.20 7.11 1.57
N LEU A 159 6.80 7.40 0.34
CA LEU A 159 6.89 6.47 -0.77
C LEU A 159 8.36 6.12 -1.09
N LEU A 160 9.25 7.12 -1.14
CA LEU A 160 10.68 6.91 -1.27
C LEU A 160 11.23 6.06 -0.13
N MET A 161 10.90 6.39 1.13
CA MET A 161 11.33 5.64 2.32
C MET A 161 10.86 4.18 2.28
N ALA A 162 9.61 3.93 1.85
CA ALA A 162 9.05 2.59 1.76
C ALA A 162 9.77 1.74 0.71
N SER A 163 10.21 2.34 -0.40
CA SER A 163 10.88 1.68 -1.53
C SER A 163 12.40 1.60 -1.42
N LEU A 164 13.03 2.38 -0.51
CA LEU A 164 14.48 2.56 -0.43
C LEU A 164 15.27 1.24 -0.30
N GLN A 165 14.75 0.25 0.40
CA GLN A 165 15.37 -1.06 0.61
C GLN A 165 14.90 -2.12 -0.40
N LYS A 166 14.24 -1.71 -1.51
CA LYS A 166 13.65 -2.60 -2.50
C LYS A 166 12.87 -3.75 -1.85
N PRO A 167 11.76 -3.44 -1.17
CA PRO A 167 10.97 -4.46 -0.48
C PRO A 167 10.47 -5.51 -1.48
N LYS A 168 10.19 -6.73 -0.99
CA LYS A 168 9.54 -7.76 -1.80
C LYS A 168 8.11 -7.37 -2.18
N LEU A 169 7.41 -6.67 -1.28
CA LEU A 169 6.05 -6.20 -1.48
C LEU A 169 5.92 -4.75 -0.99
N LEU A 170 5.37 -3.89 -1.84
CA LEU A 170 5.01 -2.53 -1.49
C LEU A 170 3.49 -2.44 -1.28
N LEU A 171 3.06 -2.01 -0.10
CA LEU A 171 1.66 -1.80 0.26
C LEU A 171 1.36 -0.30 0.25
N LEU A 172 0.39 0.11 -0.55
CA LEU A 172 -0.06 1.49 -0.72
C LEU A 172 -1.53 1.57 -0.24
N ASP A 173 -1.74 2.13 0.95
CA ASP A 173 -3.05 2.17 1.62
C ASP A 173 -3.69 3.53 1.42
N GLU A 174 -4.52 3.69 0.38
CA GLU A 174 -5.25 4.94 0.08
C GLU A 174 -4.36 6.20 0.15
N HIS A 175 -3.12 6.06 -0.27
CA HIS A 175 -2.03 7.00 0.00
C HIS A 175 -2.18 8.37 -0.69
N THR A 176 -3.24 8.58 -1.46
CA THR A 176 -3.55 9.86 -2.11
C THR A 176 -4.86 10.48 -1.63
N ALA A 177 -5.64 9.79 -0.78
CA ALA A 177 -6.98 10.22 -0.38
C ALA A 177 -7.02 11.56 0.39
N ALA A 178 -5.95 11.89 1.11
CA ALA A 178 -5.84 13.13 1.90
C ALA A 178 -5.22 14.30 1.11
N LEU A 179 -4.98 14.15 -0.21
CA LEU A 179 -4.32 15.14 -1.04
C LEU A 179 -5.31 15.84 -1.98
N ASP A 180 -4.99 17.06 -2.38
CA ASP A 180 -5.71 17.72 -3.46
C ASP A 180 -5.50 16.98 -4.80
N PRO A 181 -6.44 17.08 -5.77
CA PRO A 181 -6.40 16.26 -6.98
C PRO A 181 -5.11 16.40 -7.80
N ALA A 182 -4.54 17.61 -7.89
CA ALA A 182 -3.33 17.85 -8.67
C ALA A 182 -2.10 17.20 -8.01
N THR A 183 -2.01 17.26 -6.69
CA THR A 183 -0.96 16.62 -5.90
C THR A 183 -1.13 15.09 -5.90
N ALA A 184 -2.36 14.60 -5.76
CA ALA A 184 -2.67 13.17 -5.83
C ALA A 184 -2.20 12.55 -7.15
N ALA A 185 -2.49 13.18 -8.29
CA ALA A 185 -2.03 12.73 -9.61
C ALA A 185 -0.51 12.60 -9.69
N LYS A 186 0.24 13.58 -9.18
CA LYS A 186 1.72 13.54 -9.15
C LYS A 186 2.25 12.40 -8.26
N VAL A 187 1.61 12.15 -7.12
CA VAL A 187 2.02 11.07 -6.21
C VAL A 187 1.72 9.70 -6.84
N LEU A 188 0.60 9.54 -7.57
CA LEU A 188 0.28 8.33 -8.31
C LEU A 188 1.30 8.05 -9.44
N GLU A 189 1.61 9.07 -10.26
CA GLU A 189 2.67 8.96 -11.29
C GLU A 189 4.03 8.58 -10.68
N LEU A 190 4.36 9.15 -9.52
CA LEU A 190 5.56 8.81 -8.78
C LEU A 190 5.53 7.36 -8.30
N SER A 191 4.37 6.88 -7.83
CA SER A 191 4.18 5.49 -7.40
C SER A 191 4.41 4.51 -8.55
N ASP A 192 3.81 4.76 -9.73
CA ASP A 192 4.02 3.97 -10.94
C ASP A 192 5.48 3.92 -11.34
N ARG A 193 6.14 5.08 -11.34
CA ARG A 193 7.56 5.19 -11.68
C ARG A 193 8.43 4.38 -10.73
N ILE A 194 8.25 4.54 -9.41
CA ILE A 194 9.03 3.83 -8.40
C ILE A 194 8.81 2.32 -8.49
N VAL A 195 7.57 1.86 -8.67
CA VAL A 195 7.24 0.44 -8.80
C VAL A 195 7.93 -0.13 -10.04
N ARG A 196 7.81 0.55 -11.19
CA ARG A 196 8.40 0.11 -12.46
C ARG A 196 9.92 0.12 -12.46
N GLU A 197 10.57 1.22 -12.03
CA GLU A 197 12.02 1.37 -12.06
C GLU A 197 12.74 0.43 -11.09
N ASN A 198 12.09 0.03 -10.00
CA ASN A 198 12.66 -0.90 -9.03
C ASN A 198 12.12 -2.34 -9.18
N GLU A 199 11.28 -2.60 -10.19
CA GLU A 199 10.66 -3.92 -10.46
C GLU A 199 9.94 -4.48 -9.22
N LEU A 200 9.23 -3.61 -8.48
CA LEU A 200 8.56 -3.99 -7.25
C LEU A 200 7.25 -4.71 -7.54
N THR A 201 6.89 -5.65 -6.67
CA THR A 201 5.50 -6.11 -6.57
C THR A 201 4.77 -5.15 -5.63
N ALA A 202 3.60 -4.67 -6.05
CA ALA A 202 2.85 -3.67 -5.29
C ALA A 202 1.35 -4.02 -5.18
N MET A 203 0.75 -3.62 -4.06
CA MET A 203 -0.70 -3.67 -3.84
C MET A 203 -1.16 -2.30 -3.40
N MET A 204 -2.08 -1.68 -4.15
CA MET A 204 -2.60 -0.35 -3.90
C MET A 204 -4.11 -0.42 -3.63
N ILE A 205 -4.52 -0.04 -2.43
CA ILE A 205 -5.93 0.21 -2.13
C ILE A 205 -6.28 1.62 -2.58
N THR A 206 -7.39 1.76 -3.29
CA THR A 206 -7.95 3.06 -3.68
C THR A 206 -9.48 3.01 -3.68
N HIS A 207 -10.12 4.14 -3.37
CA HIS A 207 -11.56 4.33 -3.56
C HIS A 207 -11.89 4.87 -4.96
N ASN A 208 -10.90 5.40 -5.68
CA ASN A 208 -11.11 5.98 -6.99
C ASN A 208 -11.02 4.90 -8.07
N MET A 209 -12.16 4.59 -8.70
CA MET A 209 -12.24 3.60 -9.78
C MET A 209 -11.38 3.97 -10.99
N LYS A 210 -11.25 5.27 -11.31
CA LYS A 210 -10.42 5.73 -12.43
C LYS A 210 -8.95 5.40 -12.17
N ASP A 211 -8.48 5.68 -10.95
CA ASP A 211 -7.11 5.38 -10.56
C ASP A 211 -6.88 3.86 -10.57
N ALA A 212 -7.85 3.07 -10.11
CA ALA A 212 -7.77 1.61 -10.12
C ALA A 212 -7.64 1.02 -11.53
N ILE A 213 -8.32 1.62 -12.52
CA ILE A 213 -8.24 1.20 -13.93
C ILE A 213 -6.89 1.60 -14.55
N VAL A 214 -6.46 2.84 -14.31
CA VAL A 214 -5.28 3.44 -14.97
C VAL A 214 -3.97 2.86 -14.43
N HIS A 215 -3.87 2.66 -13.10
CA HIS A 215 -2.63 2.27 -12.44
C HIS A 215 -2.54 0.75 -12.28
N GLY A 216 -1.32 0.22 -12.36
CA GLY A 216 -1.02 -1.20 -12.22
C GLY A 216 -1.47 -2.08 -13.41
N ASN A 217 -1.15 -3.36 -13.34
CA ASN A 217 -1.43 -4.36 -14.40
C ASN A 217 -2.56 -5.33 -14.04
N ARG A 218 -3.08 -5.29 -12.80
CA ARG A 218 -4.15 -6.15 -12.30
C ARG A 218 -5.08 -5.37 -11.39
N LEU A 219 -6.38 -5.67 -11.45
CA LEU A 219 -7.41 -5.06 -10.62
C LEU A 219 -8.20 -6.14 -9.91
N ILE A 220 -8.37 -5.96 -8.60
CA ILE A 220 -9.15 -6.82 -7.74
C ILE A 220 -10.29 -6.00 -7.12
N MET A 221 -11.49 -6.55 -7.14
CA MET A 221 -12.63 -6.00 -6.42
C MET A 221 -13.01 -6.91 -5.26
N MET A 222 -13.16 -6.32 -4.09
CA MET A 222 -13.56 -7.01 -2.87
C MET A 222 -14.97 -6.63 -2.44
N ASN A 223 -15.71 -7.60 -1.94
CA ASN A 223 -16.97 -7.40 -1.25
C ASN A 223 -17.09 -8.42 -0.11
N GLU A 224 -17.58 -8.01 1.07
CA GLU A 224 -17.83 -8.87 2.25
C GLU A 224 -16.69 -9.84 2.60
N GLY A 225 -15.44 -9.36 2.53
CA GLY A 225 -14.26 -10.15 2.88
C GLY A 225 -13.81 -11.15 1.81
N ARG A 226 -14.40 -11.13 0.61
CA ARG A 226 -14.09 -12.01 -0.51
C ARG A 226 -13.63 -11.21 -1.74
N ILE A 227 -12.87 -11.84 -2.61
CA ILE A 227 -12.58 -11.32 -3.95
C ILE A 227 -13.74 -11.74 -4.86
N ILE A 228 -14.40 -10.74 -5.46
CA ILE A 228 -15.53 -10.93 -6.37
C ILE A 228 -15.16 -10.71 -7.83
N LEU A 229 -14.04 -10.04 -8.08
CA LEU A 229 -13.51 -9.78 -9.41
C LEU A 229 -11.99 -9.74 -9.36
N ASP A 230 -11.35 -10.35 -10.34
CA ASP A 230 -9.90 -10.38 -10.51
C ASP A 230 -9.58 -10.33 -12.01
N ILE A 231 -9.04 -9.21 -12.48
CA ILE A 231 -8.82 -8.94 -13.89
C ILE A 231 -7.38 -8.49 -14.10
N GLU A 232 -6.68 -9.06 -15.06
CA GLU A 232 -5.29 -8.73 -15.40
C GLU A 232 -5.07 -8.46 -16.90
N GLY A 233 -3.96 -7.80 -17.22
CA GLY A 233 -3.46 -7.63 -18.59
C GLY A 233 -4.39 -6.85 -19.52
N GLU A 234 -4.62 -7.38 -20.73
CA GLU A 234 -5.41 -6.69 -21.76
C GLU A 234 -6.88 -6.48 -21.37
N GLU A 235 -7.44 -7.37 -20.56
CA GLU A 235 -8.81 -7.25 -20.07
C GLU A 235 -8.93 -6.02 -19.18
N LYS A 236 -7.96 -5.79 -18.26
CA LYS A 236 -7.92 -4.60 -17.43
C LYS A 236 -7.81 -3.31 -18.25
N GLN A 237 -6.99 -3.32 -19.31
CA GLN A 237 -6.79 -2.12 -20.15
C GLN A 237 -8.05 -1.69 -20.91
N LYS A 238 -8.99 -2.61 -21.15
CA LYS A 238 -10.26 -2.35 -21.83
C LYS A 238 -11.38 -1.93 -20.88
N LEU A 239 -11.17 -2.02 -19.55
CA LEU A 239 -12.18 -1.69 -18.55
C LEU A 239 -12.56 -0.21 -18.57
N THR A 240 -13.85 0.04 -18.47
CA THR A 240 -14.41 1.37 -18.20
C THR A 240 -14.95 1.45 -16.77
N LYS A 241 -15.15 2.66 -16.27
CA LYS A 241 -15.84 2.88 -14.98
C LYS A 241 -17.21 2.20 -14.96
N ARG A 242 -17.93 2.24 -16.09
CA ARG A 242 -19.26 1.63 -16.21
C ARG A 242 -19.20 0.11 -16.06
N ASP A 243 -18.23 -0.54 -16.71
CA ASP A 243 -18.07 -2.01 -16.61
C ASP A 243 -17.82 -2.44 -15.16
N LEU A 244 -17.05 -1.64 -14.40
CA LEU A 244 -16.82 -1.92 -12.97
C LEU A 244 -18.08 -1.74 -12.13
N LEU A 245 -18.88 -0.70 -12.39
CA LEU A 245 -20.15 -0.48 -11.72
C LEU A 245 -21.15 -1.59 -12.02
N ASP A 246 -21.27 -1.99 -13.29
CA ASP A 246 -22.16 -3.07 -13.73
C ASP A 246 -21.77 -4.40 -13.06
N LYS A 247 -20.45 -4.74 -13.03
CA LYS A 247 -19.94 -5.93 -12.35
C LYS A 247 -20.16 -5.88 -10.84
N PHE A 248 -20.01 -4.71 -10.21
CA PHE A 248 -20.31 -4.55 -8.80
C PHE A 248 -21.79 -4.74 -8.50
N ALA A 249 -22.69 -4.14 -9.32
CA ALA A 249 -24.13 -4.30 -9.20
C ALA A 249 -24.59 -5.74 -9.36
N GLU A 250 -24.00 -6.48 -10.31
CA GLU A 250 -24.29 -7.90 -10.56
C GLU A 250 -23.98 -8.78 -9.35
N VAL A 251 -22.87 -8.52 -8.65
CA VAL A 251 -22.40 -9.36 -7.53
C VAL A 251 -22.94 -8.90 -6.18
N ALA A 252 -23.06 -7.59 -5.95
CA ALA A 252 -23.51 -7.03 -4.67
C ALA A 252 -25.04 -6.95 -4.52
N GLY A 253 -25.81 -7.22 -5.58
CA GLY A 253 -27.26 -7.10 -5.55
C GLY A 253 -27.74 -5.66 -5.27
N ALA A 254 -29.02 -5.48 -4.90
CA ALA A 254 -29.70 -4.19 -4.76
C ALA A 254 -29.18 -3.26 -3.62
N GLN A 255 -28.06 -3.55 -2.96
CA GLN A 255 -27.41 -2.64 -2.00
C GLN A 255 -26.64 -1.49 -2.67
N VAL A 256 -26.63 -1.42 -3.99
CA VAL A 256 -25.80 -0.51 -4.81
C VAL A 256 -26.18 0.96 -4.67
N GLU A 257 -27.42 1.29 -4.27
CA GLU A 257 -27.87 2.70 -4.25
C GLU A 257 -27.14 3.58 -3.21
N SER A 258 -26.54 2.99 -2.15
CA SER A 258 -25.82 3.78 -1.14
C SER A 258 -24.31 3.89 -1.40
N ASP A 259 -23.72 2.96 -2.15
CA ASP A 259 -22.28 2.92 -2.41
C ASP A 259 -21.86 3.68 -3.68
N GLU A 260 -22.81 3.97 -4.61
CA GLU A 260 -22.56 4.78 -5.81
C GLU A 260 -22.04 6.20 -5.47
N VAL A 261 -22.51 6.75 -4.35
CA VAL A 261 -22.08 8.06 -3.84
C VAL A 261 -20.66 8.02 -3.23
N LEU A 262 -20.20 6.84 -2.78
CA LEU A 262 -18.90 6.65 -2.13
C LEU A 262 -17.78 6.28 -3.13
N LEU A 263 -18.14 5.91 -4.36
CA LEU A 263 -17.21 5.48 -5.41
C LEU A 263 -17.05 6.51 -6.53
N SER A 264 -17.70 7.66 -6.41
CA SER A 264 -17.63 8.80 -7.35
C SER A 264 -16.46 9.70 -6.99
#